data_72ad7b616d17bad582754ccf3552ada9
#
_entry.id   72ad7b616d17bad582754ccf3552ada9
#
_cell.length_a   1.000
_cell.length_b   1.000
_cell.length_c   1.000
_cell.angle_alpha   90.00
_cell.angle_beta   90.00
_cell.angle_gamma   90.00
#
_symmetry.space_group_name_H-M   'P 1'
#
loop_
_entity.id
_entity.type
_entity.pdbx_description
1 polymer ?
#
loop_
_entity_poly.entity_id
_entity_poly.type
_entity_poly.pdbx_seq_one_letter_code
_entity_poly.pdbx_strand_id
1 'polypeptide(L)'
;MPVYVALLRAVNVGGTGKLAMADLKAVCDELGFAGAKTFIQSGNVVFRSDLPEPAVQAKLEQALAAKMGKAPGVLLRSRRQLDDIAARAERFLDAKPNLLLITFLPEPPPADALDKLVAPDGEEVRIDGREIYVHYPNGSGRSKLKLPALRPGTARNLNTIRKLAEMAAAMEDGS
;
A
#
# COMPACT_ATOMS: atom_id res chain seq x y z
N MET A 1 -12.51 -8.48 -16.24
CA MET A 1 -12.14 -7.26 -15.49
C MET A 1 -10.94 -7.51 -14.59
N PRO A 2 -9.84 -6.83 -14.79
CA PRO A 2 -8.72 -6.92 -13.88
C PRO A 2 -9.09 -6.52 -12.45
N VAL A 3 -8.46 -7.15 -11.46
CA VAL A 3 -8.62 -6.80 -10.05
C VAL A 3 -7.47 -5.88 -9.64
N TYR A 4 -7.80 -4.77 -9.03
CA TYR A 4 -6.83 -3.82 -8.51
C TYR A 4 -6.91 -3.76 -6.99
N VAL A 5 -5.75 -3.59 -6.37
CA VAL A 5 -5.65 -3.24 -4.95
C VAL A 5 -5.11 -1.82 -4.87
N ALA A 6 -5.89 -0.92 -4.30
CA ALA A 6 -5.48 0.47 -4.10
C ALA A 6 -5.04 0.66 -2.65
N LEU A 7 -3.86 1.25 -2.50
CA LEU A 7 -3.27 1.58 -1.22
C LEU A 7 -3.20 3.10 -1.13
N LEU A 8 -3.93 3.69 -0.19
CA LEU A 8 -3.99 5.13 -0.05
C LEU A 8 -2.89 5.63 0.88
N ARG A 9 -2.30 6.75 0.49
CA ARG A 9 -1.24 7.40 1.27
C ARG A 9 -1.82 8.61 1.99
N ALA A 10 -1.44 8.76 3.26
CA ALA A 10 -1.80 9.92 4.09
C ALA A 10 -3.30 10.06 4.38
N VAL A 11 -4.01 8.93 4.54
CA VAL A 11 -5.39 8.96 5.03
C VAL A 11 -5.43 8.46 6.48
N ASN A 12 -6.28 9.05 7.30
CA ASN A 12 -6.50 8.67 8.70
C ASN A 12 -5.21 8.63 9.53
N VAL A 13 -4.29 9.55 9.27
CA VAL A 13 -3.00 9.62 9.96
C VAL A 13 -2.92 10.90 10.79
N GLY A 14 -2.63 10.76 12.09
CA GLY A 14 -2.38 11.90 12.96
C GLY A 14 -3.51 12.93 13.05
N GLY A 15 -4.76 12.49 12.87
CA GLY A 15 -5.92 13.37 12.88
C GLY A 15 -6.16 14.14 11.59
N THR A 16 -5.34 13.91 10.56
CA THR A 16 -5.49 14.52 9.24
C THR A 16 -5.89 13.49 8.19
N GLY A 17 -6.39 13.94 7.06
CA GLY A 17 -6.77 13.08 5.96
C GLY A 17 -7.89 12.10 6.30
N LYS A 18 -8.88 12.54 7.08
CA LYS A 18 -9.97 11.67 7.52
C LYS A 18 -10.80 11.16 6.35
N LEU A 19 -10.94 9.85 6.29
CA LEU A 19 -11.75 9.18 5.27
C LEU A 19 -12.36 7.92 5.88
N ALA A 20 -13.68 7.90 5.97
CA ALA A 20 -14.39 6.69 6.41
C ALA A 20 -14.31 5.62 5.31
N MET A 21 -14.15 4.36 5.70
CA MET A 21 -14.07 3.28 4.71
C MET A 21 -15.37 3.13 3.91
N ALA A 22 -16.51 3.42 4.51
CA ALA A 22 -17.78 3.46 3.79
C ALA A 22 -17.78 4.52 2.67
N ASP A 23 -17.15 5.66 2.91
CA ASP A 23 -17.01 6.71 1.91
C ASP A 23 -16.05 6.31 0.78
N LEU A 24 -14.96 5.63 1.11
CA LEU A 24 -14.05 5.10 0.12
C LEU A 24 -14.76 4.09 -0.79
N LYS A 25 -15.54 3.19 -0.21
CA LYS A 25 -16.34 2.24 -0.98
C LYS A 25 -17.33 2.96 -1.89
N ALA A 26 -18.03 3.96 -1.37
CA ALA A 26 -19.00 4.73 -2.14
C ALA A 26 -18.35 5.44 -3.33
N VAL A 27 -17.17 6.01 -3.15
CA VAL A 27 -16.39 6.63 -4.23
C VAL A 27 -16.09 5.61 -5.33
N CYS A 28 -15.63 4.44 -4.95
CA CYS A 28 -15.34 3.36 -5.93
C CYS A 28 -16.60 2.94 -6.68
N ASP A 29 -17.72 2.78 -5.96
CA ASP A 29 -18.99 2.41 -6.58
C ASP A 29 -19.45 3.48 -7.58
N GLU A 30 -19.34 4.75 -7.24
CA GLU A 30 -19.70 5.88 -8.12
C GLU A 30 -18.83 5.93 -9.38
N LEU A 31 -17.56 5.53 -9.27
CA LEU A 31 -16.66 5.47 -10.42
C LEU A 31 -16.89 4.26 -11.31
N GLY A 32 -17.78 3.35 -10.92
CA GLY A 32 -18.05 2.13 -11.66
C GLY A 32 -17.02 1.02 -11.40
N PHE A 33 -16.23 1.14 -10.33
CA PHE A 33 -15.30 0.10 -9.91
C PHE A 33 -16.06 -1.01 -9.21
N ALA A 34 -16.13 -2.18 -9.83
CA ALA A 34 -17.04 -3.23 -9.41
C ALA A 34 -16.53 -4.00 -8.19
N GLY A 35 -17.48 -4.34 -7.31
CA GLY A 35 -17.21 -5.23 -6.17
C GLY A 35 -16.29 -4.65 -5.11
N ALA A 36 -16.20 -3.32 -4.99
CA ALA A 36 -15.27 -2.67 -4.07
C ALA A 36 -15.44 -3.14 -2.62
N LYS A 37 -14.35 -3.56 -2.02
CA LYS A 37 -14.26 -3.99 -0.61
C LYS A 37 -13.07 -3.33 0.06
N THR A 38 -13.32 -2.68 1.19
CA THR A 38 -12.26 -2.02 1.96
C THR A 38 -11.72 -2.96 3.03
N PHE A 39 -10.49 -2.68 3.46
CA PHE A 39 -9.87 -3.40 4.57
C PHE A 39 -9.05 -2.43 5.41
N ILE A 40 -9.40 -2.32 6.67
CA ILE A 40 -8.82 -1.46 7.71
C ILE A 40 -8.72 0.03 7.33
N GLN A 41 -8.63 0.90 8.34
CA GLN A 41 -8.70 2.36 8.16
C GLN A 41 -7.44 3.00 7.56
N SER A 42 -6.38 2.24 7.37
CA SER A 42 -5.19 2.76 6.70
C SER A 42 -5.41 3.06 5.21
N GLY A 43 -6.60 2.72 4.68
CA GLY A 43 -6.96 3.08 3.32
C GLY A 43 -6.58 2.03 2.29
N ASN A 44 -7.24 0.87 2.36
CA ASN A 44 -7.04 -0.20 1.39
C ASN A 44 -8.38 -0.58 0.78
N VAL A 45 -8.43 -0.71 -0.54
CA VAL A 45 -9.64 -1.15 -1.23
C VAL A 45 -9.30 -2.06 -2.40
N VAL A 46 -10.08 -3.11 -2.57
CA VAL A 46 -9.94 -4.07 -3.67
C VAL A 46 -11.18 -3.95 -4.56
N PHE A 47 -11.00 -3.88 -5.87
CA PHE A 47 -12.10 -3.73 -6.82
C PHE A 47 -11.72 -4.22 -8.20
N ARG A 48 -12.71 -4.31 -9.10
CA ARG A 48 -12.50 -4.67 -10.51
C ARG A 48 -12.75 -3.46 -11.40
N SER A 49 -11.94 -3.30 -12.43
CA SER A 49 -12.14 -2.29 -13.47
C SER A 49 -11.51 -2.73 -14.77
N ASP A 50 -12.15 -2.40 -15.89
CA ASP A 50 -11.59 -2.62 -17.23
C ASP A 50 -10.64 -1.51 -17.68
N LEU A 51 -10.54 -0.43 -16.88
CA LEU A 51 -9.65 0.68 -17.21
C LEU A 51 -8.19 0.31 -16.94
N PRO A 52 -7.25 0.88 -17.71
CA PRO A 52 -5.83 0.70 -17.42
C PRO A 52 -5.43 1.38 -16.13
N GLU A 53 -4.34 0.91 -15.52
CA GLU A 53 -3.86 1.39 -14.22
C GLU A 53 -3.78 2.92 -14.11
N PRO A 54 -3.17 3.65 -15.09
CA PRO A 54 -3.10 5.11 -14.98
C PRO A 54 -4.46 5.79 -14.93
N ALA A 55 -5.45 5.27 -15.65
CA ALA A 55 -6.80 5.82 -15.64
C ALA A 55 -7.50 5.55 -14.30
N VAL A 56 -7.33 4.36 -13.75
CA VAL A 56 -7.88 4.01 -12.43
C VAL A 56 -7.29 4.93 -11.37
N GLN A 57 -5.98 5.11 -11.38
CA GLN A 57 -5.29 5.97 -10.43
C GLN A 57 -5.80 7.41 -10.51
N ALA A 58 -5.85 7.98 -11.70
CA ALA A 58 -6.28 9.36 -11.91
C ALA A 58 -7.73 9.59 -11.46
N LYS A 59 -8.63 8.69 -11.83
CA LYS A 59 -10.04 8.79 -11.45
C LYS A 59 -10.23 8.72 -9.94
N LEU A 60 -9.54 7.80 -9.29
CA LEU A 60 -9.65 7.62 -7.85
C LEU A 60 -9.08 8.82 -7.11
N GLU A 61 -7.92 9.33 -7.52
CA GLU A 61 -7.32 10.52 -6.93
C GLU A 61 -8.23 11.74 -7.08
N GLN A 62 -8.81 11.96 -8.25
CA GLN A 62 -9.72 13.10 -8.49
C GLN A 62 -10.98 13.01 -7.63
N ALA A 63 -11.60 11.85 -7.57
CA ALA A 63 -12.81 11.66 -6.77
C ALA A 63 -12.56 11.84 -5.28
N LEU A 64 -11.43 11.33 -4.79
CA LEU A 64 -11.05 11.51 -3.39
C LEU A 64 -10.66 12.95 -3.07
N ALA A 65 -10.03 13.67 -4.00
CA ALA A 65 -9.73 15.09 -3.83
C ALA A 65 -11.01 15.90 -3.66
N ALA A 66 -12.03 15.62 -4.46
CA ALA A 66 -13.31 16.29 -4.35
C ALA A 66 -13.98 16.05 -3.00
N LYS A 67 -13.83 14.85 -2.45
CA LYS A 67 -14.45 14.48 -1.17
C LYS A 67 -13.66 14.99 0.03
N MET A 68 -12.34 14.94 -0.03
CA MET A 68 -11.47 15.25 1.11
C MET A 68 -10.91 16.67 1.08
N GLY A 69 -11.09 17.39 -0.02
CA GLY A 69 -10.49 18.71 -0.23
C GLY A 69 -9.03 18.68 -0.63
N LYS A 70 -8.40 17.49 -0.62
CA LYS A 70 -7.01 17.28 -1.00
C LYS A 70 -6.85 15.85 -1.48
N ALA A 71 -6.16 15.66 -2.59
CA ALA A 71 -5.92 14.31 -3.11
C ALA A 71 -4.96 13.52 -2.22
N PRO A 72 -5.36 12.34 -1.71
CA PRO A 72 -4.40 11.42 -1.13
C PRO A 72 -3.59 10.79 -2.26
N GLY A 73 -2.40 10.28 -1.95
CA GLY A 73 -1.68 9.46 -2.90
C GLY A 73 -2.41 8.13 -3.09
N VAL A 74 -2.47 7.64 -4.32
CA VAL A 74 -3.06 6.33 -4.64
C VAL A 74 -2.01 5.47 -5.30
N LEU A 75 -1.70 4.34 -4.71
CA LEU A 75 -0.77 3.36 -5.26
C LEU A 75 -1.56 2.09 -5.60
N LEU A 76 -1.35 1.57 -6.80
CA LEU A 76 -2.07 0.40 -7.28
C LEU A 76 -1.14 -0.79 -7.44
N ARG A 77 -1.65 -1.97 -7.08
CA ARG A 77 -0.97 -3.24 -7.31
C ARG A 77 -1.99 -4.29 -7.73
N SER A 78 -1.56 -5.25 -8.53
CA SER A 78 -2.37 -6.42 -8.86
C SER A 78 -2.23 -7.49 -7.79
N ARG A 79 -3.13 -8.48 -7.79
CA ARG A 79 -3.02 -9.64 -6.92
C ARG A 79 -1.66 -10.34 -7.10
N ARG A 80 -1.24 -10.54 -8.35
CA ARG A 80 0.04 -11.19 -8.65
C ARG A 80 1.22 -10.42 -8.06
N GLN A 81 1.21 -9.09 -8.19
CA GLN A 81 2.26 -8.26 -7.60
C GLN A 81 2.31 -8.41 -6.08
N LEU A 82 1.15 -8.44 -5.41
CA LEU A 82 1.10 -8.63 -3.96
C LEU A 82 1.59 -10.02 -3.53
N ASP A 83 1.24 -11.06 -4.28
CA ASP A 83 1.75 -12.42 -4.00
C ASP A 83 3.26 -12.47 -4.12
N ASP A 84 3.83 -11.87 -5.17
CA ASP A 84 5.27 -11.81 -5.39
C ASP A 84 5.97 -11.02 -4.27
N ILE A 85 5.38 -9.90 -3.85
CA ILE A 85 5.91 -9.08 -2.76
C ILE A 85 5.92 -9.85 -1.45
N ALA A 86 4.84 -10.55 -1.12
CA ALA A 86 4.76 -11.37 0.08
C ALA A 86 5.81 -12.48 0.07
N ALA A 87 5.99 -13.15 -1.05
CA ALA A 87 6.99 -14.21 -1.20
C ALA A 87 8.42 -13.68 -1.04
N ARG A 88 8.71 -12.49 -1.60
CA ARG A 88 10.02 -11.85 -1.45
C ARG A 88 10.29 -11.43 -0.02
N ALA A 89 9.28 -10.90 0.65
CA ALA A 89 9.40 -10.49 2.05
C ALA A 89 9.82 -11.66 2.92
N GLU A 90 9.23 -12.82 2.73
CA GLU A 90 9.55 -14.04 3.47
C GLU A 90 10.99 -14.51 3.21
N ARG A 91 11.50 -14.31 1.99
CA ARG A 91 12.88 -14.71 1.63
C ARG A 91 13.93 -13.73 2.10
N PHE A 92 13.59 -12.44 2.09
CA PHE A 92 14.58 -11.40 2.40
C PHE A 92 14.82 -11.25 3.89
N LEU A 93 13.77 -11.36 4.69
CA LEU A 93 13.83 -11.04 6.10
C LEU A 93 13.12 -12.12 6.93
N ASP A 94 13.88 -12.75 7.84
CA ASP A 94 13.30 -13.69 8.81
C ASP A 94 12.75 -12.88 9.97
N ALA A 95 11.49 -12.50 9.86
CA ALA A 95 10.86 -11.58 10.78
C ALA A 95 9.40 -11.94 11.02
N LYS A 96 8.88 -11.54 12.17
CA LYS A 96 7.44 -11.66 12.45
C LYS A 96 6.67 -10.77 11.48
N PRO A 97 5.56 -11.25 10.90
CA PRO A 97 4.80 -10.48 9.91
C PRO A 97 4.34 -9.10 10.36
N ASN A 98 3.99 -8.93 11.62
CA ASN A 98 3.59 -7.63 12.16
C ASN A 98 4.75 -6.64 12.34
N LEU A 99 6.00 -7.12 12.30
CA LEU A 99 7.20 -6.31 12.41
C LEU A 99 7.87 -6.05 11.06
N LEU A 100 7.34 -6.62 10.01
CA LEU A 100 7.86 -6.46 8.66
C LEU A 100 6.91 -5.56 7.86
N LEU A 101 7.39 -4.36 7.55
CA LEU A 101 6.63 -3.37 6.78
C LEU A 101 7.20 -3.25 5.37
N ILE A 102 6.30 -3.28 4.42
CA ILE A 102 6.66 -3.06 3.02
C ILE A 102 6.11 -1.69 2.62
N THR A 103 7.00 -0.79 2.19
CA THR A 103 6.63 0.52 1.68
C THR A 103 6.47 0.43 0.18
N PHE A 104 5.29 0.75 -0.29
CA PHE A 104 4.96 0.81 -1.71
C PHE A 104 5.28 2.20 -2.23
N LEU A 105 6.01 2.26 -3.35
CA LEU A 105 6.44 3.51 -3.96
C LEU A 105 5.79 3.68 -5.33
N PRO A 106 5.58 4.94 -5.78
CA PRO A 106 5.10 5.19 -7.14
C PRO A 106 6.13 4.84 -8.21
N GLU A 107 7.43 4.95 -7.86
CA GLU A 107 8.55 4.68 -8.75
C GLU A 107 9.67 3.99 -7.98
N PRO A 108 10.57 3.27 -8.66
CA PRO A 108 11.74 2.71 -8.00
C PRO A 108 12.57 3.81 -7.32
N PRO A 109 13.13 3.56 -6.12
CA PRO A 109 13.96 4.55 -5.45
C PRO A 109 15.31 4.72 -6.20
N PRO A 110 16.04 5.82 -5.92
CA PRO A 110 17.39 5.99 -6.50
C PRO A 110 18.31 4.82 -6.14
N ALA A 111 19.28 4.54 -7.00
CA ALA A 111 20.21 3.44 -6.79
C ALA A 111 21.05 3.60 -5.50
N ASP A 112 21.26 4.85 -5.06
CA ASP A 112 22.03 5.19 -3.85
C ASP A 112 21.15 5.41 -2.61
N ALA A 113 19.88 5.00 -2.66
CA ALA A 113 18.92 5.27 -1.59
C ALA A 113 19.39 4.77 -0.21
N LEU A 114 20.07 3.60 -0.17
CA LEU A 114 20.53 3.03 1.09
C LEU A 114 21.74 3.77 1.69
N ASP A 115 22.42 4.62 0.93
CA ASP A 115 23.55 5.40 1.44
C ASP A 115 23.13 6.38 2.53
N LYS A 116 21.84 6.75 2.55
CA LYS A 116 21.27 7.68 3.54
C LYS A 116 20.53 6.96 4.67
N LEU A 117 20.64 5.64 4.74
CA LEU A 117 19.97 4.86 5.76
C LEU A 117 20.62 5.08 7.13
N VAL A 118 19.78 5.37 8.13
CA VAL A 118 20.15 5.36 9.55
C VAL A 118 19.26 4.32 10.23
N ALA A 119 19.87 3.23 10.69
CA ALA A 119 19.13 2.11 11.30
C ALA A 119 19.80 1.73 12.64
N PRO A 120 19.58 2.54 13.71
CA PRO A 120 20.34 2.40 14.95
C PRO A 120 19.93 1.20 15.82
N ASP A 121 18.74 0.64 15.61
CA ASP A 121 18.16 -0.36 16.50
C ASP A 121 18.05 -1.75 15.88
N GLY A 122 18.93 -2.05 14.91
CA GLY A 122 18.96 -3.36 14.26
C GLY A 122 17.95 -3.55 13.15
N GLU A 123 17.35 -2.48 12.66
CA GLU A 123 16.44 -2.56 11.52
C GLU A 123 17.17 -3.06 10.28
N GLU A 124 16.52 -3.92 9.51
CA GLU A 124 17.05 -4.43 8.26
C GLU A 124 16.21 -3.91 7.11
N VAL A 125 16.86 -3.51 6.02
CA VAL A 125 16.20 -2.93 4.84
C VAL A 125 16.62 -3.67 3.58
N ARG A 126 15.63 -3.98 2.73
CA ARG A 126 15.85 -4.53 1.39
C ARG A 126 15.02 -3.73 0.40
N ILE A 127 15.58 -3.44 -0.75
CA ILE A 127 14.87 -2.73 -1.84
C ILE A 127 14.76 -3.69 -3.03
N ASP A 128 13.55 -3.78 -3.59
CA ASP A 128 13.32 -4.50 -4.83
C ASP A 128 12.23 -3.80 -5.64
N GLY A 129 12.58 -3.32 -6.83
CA GLY A 129 11.66 -2.60 -7.71
C GLY A 129 11.08 -1.36 -7.04
N ARG A 130 9.78 -1.32 -6.90
CA ARG A 130 9.04 -0.18 -6.30
C ARG A 130 8.65 -0.43 -4.84
N GLU A 131 9.28 -1.39 -4.19
CA GLU A 131 8.99 -1.71 -2.78
C GLU A 131 10.25 -1.67 -1.94
N ILE A 132 10.09 -1.17 -0.70
CA ILE A 132 11.14 -1.18 0.30
C ILE A 132 10.65 -2.02 1.48
N TYR A 133 11.40 -3.07 1.81
CA TYR A 133 11.07 -4.03 2.86
C TYR A 133 11.88 -3.67 4.10
N VAL A 134 11.20 -3.42 5.21
CA VAL A 134 11.87 -3.02 6.45
C VAL A 134 11.41 -3.91 7.60
N HIS A 135 12.39 -4.52 8.27
CA HIS A 135 12.16 -5.22 9.52
C HIS A 135 12.45 -4.29 10.69
N TYR A 136 11.45 -4.08 11.54
CA TYR A 136 11.55 -3.28 12.75
C TYR A 136 11.51 -4.21 13.97
N PRO A 137 12.67 -4.67 14.49
CA PRO A 137 12.67 -5.69 15.57
C PRO A 137 11.95 -5.23 16.83
N ASN A 138 11.91 -3.93 17.08
CA ASN A 138 11.24 -3.34 18.25
C ASN A 138 9.95 -2.60 17.91
N GLY A 139 9.39 -2.85 16.71
CA GLY A 139 8.22 -2.16 16.20
C GLY A 139 8.55 -0.83 15.53
N SER A 140 7.73 -0.43 14.56
CA SER A 140 7.95 0.80 13.79
C SER A 140 7.65 2.07 14.58
N GLY A 141 6.74 2.00 15.57
CA GLY A 141 6.31 3.16 16.33
C GLY A 141 7.40 3.81 17.18
N ARG A 142 8.42 3.05 17.59
CA ARG A 142 9.54 3.54 18.40
C ARG A 142 10.85 3.59 17.62
N SER A 143 10.82 3.24 16.36
CA SER A 143 12.03 3.18 15.54
C SER A 143 12.55 4.58 15.24
N LYS A 144 13.87 4.71 15.29
CA LYS A 144 14.59 5.91 14.87
C LYS A 144 15.19 5.74 13.48
N LEU A 145 14.75 4.73 12.74
CA LEU A 145 15.16 4.53 11.37
C LEU A 145 14.85 5.77 10.53
N LYS A 146 15.82 6.18 9.74
CA LYS A 146 15.67 7.26 8.77
C LYS A 146 16.09 6.78 7.39
N LEU A 147 15.19 6.91 6.45
CA LEU A 147 15.44 6.57 5.06
C LEU A 147 14.58 7.48 4.19
N PRO A 148 15.17 8.53 3.59
CA PRO A 148 14.40 9.51 2.80
C PRO A 148 13.59 8.88 1.67
N ALA A 149 14.05 7.76 1.10
CA ALA A 149 13.35 7.07 0.02
C ALA A 149 11.96 6.56 0.41
N LEU A 150 11.64 6.43 1.71
CA LEU A 150 10.32 6.02 2.18
C LEU A 150 9.25 7.10 2.04
N ARG A 151 9.63 8.36 1.94
CA ARG A 151 8.71 9.51 2.00
C ARG A 151 7.58 9.51 0.96
N PRO A 152 7.84 9.17 -0.31
CA PRO A 152 6.76 9.19 -1.31
C PRO A 152 5.83 8.00 -1.25
N GLY A 153 6.09 7.04 -0.35
CA GLY A 153 5.38 5.78 -0.28
C GLY A 153 4.37 5.67 0.84
N THR A 154 3.73 4.52 0.89
CA THR A 154 2.85 4.13 1.98
C THR A 154 3.19 2.71 2.42
N ALA A 155 3.24 2.47 3.72
CA ALA A 155 3.69 1.20 4.28
C ALA A 155 2.51 0.36 4.78
N ARG A 156 2.63 -0.94 4.59
CA ARG A 156 1.70 -1.94 5.15
C ARG A 156 2.52 -3.10 5.71
N ASN A 157 2.07 -3.69 6.81
CA ASN A 157 2.75 -4.88 7.31
C ASN A 157 2.39 -6.11 6.46
N LEU A 158 3.18 -7.17 6.61
CA LEU A 158 3.02 -8.37 5.79
C LEU A 158 1.65 -9.03 5.99
N ASN A 159 1.08 -8.98 7.20
CA ASN A 159 -0.26 -9.51 7.46
C ASN A 159 -1.31 -8.81 6.61
N THR A 160 -1.25 -7.48 6.52
CA THR A 160 -2.17 -6.70 5.70
C THR A 160 -2.01 -7.05 4.22
N ILE A 161 -0.78 -7.17 3.74
CA ILE A 161 -0.50 -7.52 2.35
C ILE A 161 -1.07 -8.89 2.00
N ARG A 162 -0.86 -9.88 2.87
CA ARG A 162 -1.42 -11.23 2.68
C ARG A 162 -2.95 -11.20 2.64
N LYS A 163 -3.57 -10.41 3.50
CA LYS A 163 -5.04 -10.29 3.51
C LYS A 163 -5.56 -9.63 2.24
N LEU A 164 -4.91 -8.59 1.78
CA LEU A 164 -5.29 -7.92 0.54
C LEU A 164 -5.12 -8.83 -0.67
N ALA A 165 -4.04 -9.62 -0.72
CA ALA A 165 -3.83 -10.60 -1.78
C ALA A 165 -4.92 -11.68 -1.76
N GLU A 166 -5.31 -12.15 -0.58
CA GLU A 166 -6.40 -13.11 -0.39
C GLU A 166 -7.73 -12.54 -0.89
N MET A 167 -8.04 -11.29 -0.54
CA MET A 167 -9.27 -10.61 -0.99
C MET A 167 -9.29 -10.46 -2.51
N ALA A 168 -8.16 -10.09 -3.10
CA ALA A 168 -8.05 -9.95 -4.55
C ALA A 168 -8.20 -11.29 -5.26
N ALA A 169 -7.61 -12.36 -4.72
CA ALA A 169 -7.75 -13.70 -5.27
C ALA A 169 -9.20 -14.19 -5.22
N ALA A 170 -9.88 -13.95 -4.10
CA ALA A 170 -11.30 -14.30 -3.95
C ALA A 170 -12.16 -13.55 -4.97
N MET A 171 -11.84 -12.30 -5.25
CA MET A 171 -12.57 -11.49 -6.22
C MET A 171 -12.33 -11.97 -7.65
N GLU A 172 -11.12 -12.41 -7.99
CA GLU A 172 -10.81 -13.00 -9.29
C GLU A 172 -11.57 -14.30 -9.50
N ASP A 173 -11.64 -15.15 -8.46
CA ASP A 173 -12.26 -16.46 -8.53
C ASP A 173 -13.79 -16.40 -8.47
N GLY A 174 -14.34 -15.41 -7.76
CA GLY A 174 -15.77 -15.28 -7.51
C GLY A 174 -16.53 -14.38 -8.49
N SER A 175 -15.88 -13.96 -9.55
CA SER A 175 -16.46 -13.02 -10.53
C SER A 175 -17.63 -13.58 -11.33
#